data_e120ba25eede50a0315418cc53bcde36
#
_entry.id   e120ba25eede50a0315418cc53bcde36
#
_cell.length_a   1.000
_cell.length_b   1.000
_cell.length_c   1.000
_cell.angle_alpha   90.00
_cell.angle_beta   90.00
_cell.angle_gamma   90.00
#
_symmetry.space_group_name_H-M   'P 1'
#
loop_
_entity.id
_entity.type
_entity.pdbx_description
1 polymer ?
#
loop_
_entity_poly.entity_id
_entity_poly.type
_entity_poly.pdbx_seq_one_letter_code
_entity_poly.pdbx_strand_id
1 'polypeptide(L)'
;MIPAVPAMADDAGKVYYLNFKPEQDEDWQNLAKEYTEETGTEVTVVTAASGQYETTLQSEMAKSDAPTLFQVNGPVGLKNWKDYCYDLKDSDIYSQLTSDSYSLKDGDAVDGIAYVIESYGLIVNKTLLEKAGYTLDDIKSFDDLKKVADDIQSKKDDLGIKGAFTSAGMDGSSDWRFKTHLANLPIYYEYKEDGIDDTDAIKGTYLDNYKNVFDLYITDSTCDGSELSAKTADDSRNEFVNGEAVFYQNGSWEYSELSKTFKDDELAMIPIYFGVDDANEG
;
A
#
# COMPACT_ATOMS: atom_id res chain seq x y z
N MET A 1 41.02 5.42 -45.19
CA MET A 1 39.92 4.47 -44.88
C MET A 1 40.32 3.75 -43.60
N ILE A 2 39.68 4.09 -42.52
CA ILE A 2 39.82 3.41 -41.22
C ILE A 2 38.80 2.25 -41.26
N PRO A 3 39.21 1.00 -41.08
CA PRO A 3 38.25 -0.09 -41.02
C PRO A 3 37.35 0.09 -39.79
N ALA A 4 36.06 0.14 -39.98
CA ALA A 4 35.09 0.04 -38.91
C ALA A 4 35.25 -1.35 -38.27
N VAL A 5 35.67 -1.39 -37.03
CA VAL A 5 35.60 -2.58 -36.21
C VAL A 5 34.11 -2.83 -35.97
N PRO A 6 33.56 -4.00 -36.30
CA PRO A 6 32.21 -4.31 -35.92
C PRO A 6 32.20 -4.33 -34.38
N ALA A 7 31.41 -3.49 -33.79
CA ALA A 7 31.00 -3.65 -32.39
C ALA A 7 30.38 -5.07 -32.30
N MET A 8 31.05 -5.98 -31.61
CA MET A 8 30.41 -7.18 -31.15
C MET A 8 29.29 -6.67 -30.26
N ALA A 9 28.04 -6.93 -30.65
CA ALA A 9 26.94 -6.88 -29.71
C ALA A 9 27.33 -7.88 -28.62
N ASP A 10 27.77 -7.37 -27.48
CA ASP A 10 27.76 -8.16 -26.27
C ASP A 10 26.34 -8.72 -26.17
N ASP A 11 26.25 -9.99 -25.81
CA ASP A 11 24.98 -10.71 -25.62
C ASP A 11 24.21 -9.93 -24.57
N ALA A 12 23.47 -8.91 -25.04
CA ALA A 12 22.68 -8.05 -24.18
C ALA A 12 21.63 -8.98 -23.56
N GLY A 13 21.83 -9.34 -22.32
CA GLY A 13 20.92 -10.22 -21.60
C GLY A 13 19.46 -9.79 -21.77
N LYS A 14 18.55 -10.52 -21.24
CA LYS A 14 17.13 -10.14 -21.20
C LYS A 14 16.72 -9.87 -19.75
N VAL A 15 15.76 -8.98 -19.57
CA VAL A 15 15.15 -8.68 -18.28
C VAL A 15 13.70 -9.18 -18.31
N TYR A 16 13.35 -9.98 -17.32
CA TYR A 16 11.96 -10.33 -17.04
C TYR A 16 11.57 -9.74 -15.68
N TYR A 17 10.71 -8.73 -15.69
CA TYR A 17 10.17 -8.10 -14.49
C TYR A 17 8.76 -8.63 -14.18
N LEU A 18 8.60 -9.25 -13.01
CA LEU A 18 7.28 -9.56 -12.46
C LEU A 18 6.80 -8.37 -11.64
N ASN A 19 5.89 -7.60 -12.22
CA ASN A 19 5.35 -6.39 -11.62
C ASN A 19 4.28 -6.71 -10.56
N PHE A 20 4.46 -6.12 -9.39
CA PHE A 20 3.54 -6.20 -8.26
C PHE A 20 2.37 -5.18 -8.34
N LYS A 21 2.55 -4.09 -9.10
CA LYS A 21 1.67 -2.91 -9.12
C LYS A 21 0.79 -2.89 -10.37
N PRO A 22 -0.42 -3.50 -10.33
CA PRO A 22 -1.31 -3.49 -11.51
C PRO A 22 -1.72 -2.08 -11.94
N GLU A 23 -1.81 -1.13 -11.03
CA GLU A 23 -2.10 0.28 -11.30
C GLU A 23 -1.02 0.99 -12.12
N GLN A 24 0.20 0.42 -12.21
CA GLN A 24 1.34 0.95 -12.94
C GLN A 24 1.70 0.10 -14.17
N ASP A 25 0.82 -0.82 -14.59
CA ASP A 25 1.14 -1.75 -15.70
C ASP A 25 1.50 -1.01 -16.98
N GLU A 26 0.69 -0.03 -17.37
CA GLU A 26 0.91 0.73 -18.61
C GLU A 26 2.26 1.49 -18.58
N ASP A 27 2.60 2.09 -17.45
CA ASP A 27 3.85 2.82 -17.30
C ASP A 27 5.07 1.88 -17.40
N TRP A 28 4.99 0.70 -16.78
CA TRP A 28 6.04 -0.31 -16.88
C TRP A 28 6.18 -0.88 -18.29
N GLN A 29 5.07 -1.12 -19.01
CA GLN A 29 5.11 -1.57 -20.40
C GLN A 29 5.77 -0.53 -21.31
N ASN A 30 5.44 0.76 -21.11
CA ASN A 30 6.02 1.86 -21.87
C ASN A 30 7.51 2.01 -21.57
N LEU A 31 7.92 1.96 -20.31
CA LEU A 31 9.32 2.05 -19.90
C LEU A 31 10.15 0.88 -20.44
N ALA A 32 9.61 -0.34 -20.38
CA ALA A 32 10.26 -1.54 -20.92
C ALA A 32 10.53 -1.41 -22.44
N LYS A 33 9.55 -0.89 -23.17
CA LYS A 33 9.68 -0.63 -24.60
C LYS A 33 10.75 0.41 -24.90
N GLU A 34 10.71 1.55 -24.22
CA GLU A 34 11.69 2.62 -24.38
C GLU A 34 13.11 2.14 -24.08
N TYR A 35 13.31 1.45 -22.96
CA TYR A 35 14.60 0.89 -22.60
C TYR A 35 15.11 -0.13 -23.61
N THR A 36 14.24 -1.00 -24.12
CA THR A 36 14.61 -1.97 -25.16
C THR A 36 15.03 -1.27 -26.46
N GLU A 37 14.31 -0.21 -26.87
CA GLU A 37 14.63 0.56 -28.07
C GLU A 37 15.97 1.31 -27.94
N GLU A 38 16.27 1.85 -26.76
CA GLU A 38 17.50 2.60 -26.49
C GLU A 38 18.76 1.72 -26.34
N THR A 39 18.61 0.58 -25.66
CA THR A 39 19.76 -0.24 -25.24
C THR A 39 19.95 -1.52 -26.05
N GLY A 40 18.90 -1.98 -26.73
CA GLY A 40 18.88 -3.29 -27.37
C GLY A 40 18.66 -4.46 -26.40
N THR A 41 18.53 -4.21 -25.08
CA THR A 41 18.23 -5.23 -24.08
C THR A 41 16.74 -5.48 -24.05
N GLU A 42 16.31 -6.72 -24.32
CA GLU A 42 14.89 -7.09 -24.24
C GLU A 42 14.37 -7.03 -22.80
N VAL A 43 13.29 -6.29 -22.59
CA VAL A 43 12.60 -6.22 -21.30
C VAL A 43 11.17 -6.70 -21.47
N THR A 44 10.80 -7.74 -20.71
CA THR A 44 9.45 -8.25 -20.61
C THR A 44 8.87 -7.91 -19.24
N VAL A 45 7.69 -7.31 -19.21
CA VAL A 45 6.95 -7.04 -17.98
C VAL A 45 5.70 -7.91 -17.93
N VAL A 46 5.55 -8.66 -16.86
CA VAL A 46 4.33 -9.41 -16.55
C VAL A 46 3.77 -8.88 -15.25
N THR A 47 2.51 -8.43 -15.28
CA THR A 47 1.86 -7.86 -14.10
C THR A 47 0.96 -8.89 -13.44
N ALA A 48 1.19 -9.12 -12.14
CA ALA A 48 0.34 -9.99 -11.35
C ALA A 48 -1.01 -9.31 -11.06
N ALA A 49 -2.08 -10.09 -11.03
CA ALA A 49 -3.38 -9.59 -10.62
C ALA A 49 -3.36 -9.16 -9.14
N SER A 50 -4.20 -8.19 -8.79
CA SER A 50 -4.33 -7.71 -7.42
C SER A 50 -4.56 -8.87 -6.42
N GLY A 51 -3.80 -8.88 -5.34
CA GLY A 51 -3.86 -9.92 -4.30
C GLY A 51 -3.30 -11.29 -4.72
N GLN A 52 -2.73 -11.44 -5.94
CA GLN A 52 -2.23 -12.72 -6.45
C GLN A 52 -0.70 -12.76 -6.65
N TYR A 53 0.01 -11.73 -6.21
CA TYR A 53 1.43 -11.60 -6.52
C TYR A 53 2.28 -12.79 -6.02
N GLU A 54 2.17 -13.17 -4.75
CA GLU A 54 2.95 -14.28 -4.17
C GLU A 54 2.69 -15.61 -4.89
N THR A 55 1.43 -15.91 -5.18
CA THR A 55 1.06 -17.12 -5.93
C THR A 55 1.62 -17.11 -7.34
N THR A 56 1.57 -15.95 -7.99
CA THR A 56 2.14 -15.75 -9.32
C THR A 56 3.65 -15.89 -9.28
N LEU A 57 4.33 -15.25 -8.32
CA LEU A 57 5.78 -15.33 -8.17
C LEU A 57 6.25 -16.77 -7.97
N GLN A 58 5.60 -17.54 -7.10
CA GLN A 58 5.90 -18.96 -6.92
C GLN A 58 5.79 -19.76 -8.21
N SER A 59 4.73 -19.50 -8.98
CA SER A 59 4.51 -20.16 -10.27
C SER A 59 5.56 -19.76 -11.31
N GLU A 60 5.91 -18.49 -11.39
CA GLU A 60 6.89 -17.97 -12.35
C GLU A 60 8.31 -18.42 -12.01
N MET A 61 8.69 -18.43 -10.74
CA MET A 61 10.01 -18.92 -10.27
C MET A 61 10.25 -20.39 -10.53
N ALA A 62 9.20 -21.20 -10.67
CA ALA A 62 9.29 -22.62 -11.02
C ALA A 62 9.58 -22.88 -12.51
N LYS A 63 9.51 -21.85 -13.37
CA LYS A 63 9.73 -21.99 -14.81
C LYS A 63 11.22 -21.93 -15.15
N SER A 64 11.57 -22.44 -16.33
CA SER A 64 12.94 -22.32 -16.87
C SER A 64 13.31 -20.88 -17.24
N ASP A 65 12.33 -20.05 -17.47
CA ASP A 65 12.45 -18.62 -17.78
C ASP A 65 11.78 -17.83 -16.64
N ALA A 66 12.46 -17.81 -15.49
CA ALA A 66 11.99 -17.17 -14.28
C ALA A 66 12.23 -15.66 -14.30
N PRO A 67 11.48 -14.85 -13.53
CA PRO A 67 11.76 -13.43 -13.36
C PRO A 67 13.18 -13.16 -12.91
N THR A 68 13.84 -12.21 -13.56
CA THR A 68 15.15 -11.70 -13.17
C THR A 68 15.04 -10.45 -12.28
N LEU A 69 13.86 -9.83 -12.28
CA LEU A 69 13.47 -8.72 -11.40
C LEU A 69 12.10 -9.04 -10.78
N PHE A 70 12.02 -9.00 -9.47
CA PHE A 70 10.78 -9.29 -8.73
C PHE A 70 10.75 -8.55 -7.40
N GLN A 71 9.57 -8.34 -6.85
CA GLN A 71 9.39 -7.67 -5.57
C GLN A 71 9.37 -8.68 -4.42
N VAL A 72 10.06 -8.33 -3.34
CA VAL A 72 10.00 -9.03 -2.05
C VAL A 72 9.28 -8.16 -1.03
N ASN A 73 8.23 -8.70 -0.42
CA ASN A 73 7.40 -7.97 0.54
C ASN A 73 8.03 -7.98 1.94
N GLY A 74 8.99 -7.08 2.15
CA GLY A 74 9.59 -6.82 3.43
C GLY A 74 10.34 -8.01 4.04
N PRO A 75 10.69 -7.95 5.35
CA PRO A 75 11.48 -9.00 6.03
C PRO A 75 10.79 -10.36 6.06
N VAL A 76 9.46 -10.41 6.11
CA VAL A 76 8.71 -11.66 6.09
C VAL A 76 8.79 -12.33 4.72
N GLY A 77 8.63 -11.56 3.64
CA GLY A 77 8.81 -12.05 2.27
C GLY A 77 10.23 -12.52 2.01
N LEU A 78 11.22 -11.81 2.56
CA LEU A 78 12.62 -12.19 2.41
C LEU A 78 12.92 -13.58 2.96
N LYS A 79 12.30 -14.02 4.06
CA LYS A 79 12.46 -15.38 4.59
C LYS A 79 12.16 -16.47 3.55
N ASN A 80 11.28 -16.16 2.59
CA ASN A 80 10.88 -17.11 1.54
C ASN A 80 11.73 -16.97 0.26
N TRP A 81 12.27 -15.79 -0.02
CA TRP A 81 12.83 -15.46 -1.32
C TRP A 81 14.33 -15.17 -1.32
N LYS A 82 14.99 -15.05 -0.16
CA LYS A 82 16.41 -14.70 -0.06
C LYS A 82 17.35 -15.58 -0.90
N ASP A 83 17.07 -16.87 -1.01
CA ASP A 83 17.90 -17.80 -1.80
C ASP A 83 17.84 -17.54 -3.31
N TYR A 84 16.90 -16.69 -3.76
CA TYR A 84 16.72 -16.26 -5.14
C TYR A 84 17.23 -14.83 -5.38
N CYS A 85 17.60 -14.11 -4.32
CA CYS A 85 18.06 -12.73 -4.40
C CYS A 85 19.55 -12.69 -4.70
N TYR A 86 19.94 -11.66 -5.47
CA TYR A 86 21.35 -11.33 -5.70
C TYR A 86 21.78 -10.30 -4.65
N ASP A 87 22.97 -10.48 -4.05
CA ASP A 87 23.54 -9.51 -3.12
C ASP A 87 23.91 -8.21 -3.85
N LEU A 88 23.17 -7.15 -3.59
CA LEU A 88 23.31 -5.85 -4.23
C LEU A 88 24.29 -4.91 -3.51
N LYS A 89 24.93 -5.35 -2.42
CA LYS A 89 25.72 -4.46 -1.56
C LYS A 89 26.88 -3.75 -2.27
N ASP A 90 27.44 -4.36 -3.31
CA ASP A 90 28.53 -3.78 -4.11
C ASP A 90 28.02 -3.17 -5.42
N SER A 91 26.71 -3.01 -5.59
CA SER A 91 26.11 -2.43 -6.80
C SER A 91 26.14 -0.90 -6.79
N ASP A 92 26.22 -0.31 -7.98
CA ASP A 92 26.16 1.14 -8.15
C ASP A 92 24.83 1.71 -7.62
N ILE A 93 23.73 0.99 -7.79
CA ILE A 93 22.40 1.44 -7.33
C ILE A 93 22.31 1.48 -5.80
N TYR A 94 22.89 0.51 -5.09
CA TYR A 94 22.93 0.53 -3.63
C TYR A 94 23.73 1.72 -3.10
N SER A 95 24.84 2.06 -3.78
CA SER A 95 25.68 3.21 -3.41
C SER A 95 24.96 4.56 -3.50
N GLN A 96 23.84 4.64 -4.20
CA GLN A 96 23.06 5.86 -4.41
C GLN A 96 21.89 6.00 -3.41
N LEU A 97 21.65 5.00 -2.55
CA LEU A 97 20.61 5.11 -1.54
C LEU A 97 20.92 6.23 -0.55
N THR A 98 19.92 7.02 -0.23
CA THR A 98 20.02 8.14 0.73
C THR A 98 19.84 7.67 2.17
N SER A 99 19.34 6.47 2.39
CA SER A 99 19.17 5.84 3.70
C SER A 99 19.24 4.33 3.60
N ASP A 100 19.85 3.69 4.59
CA ASP A 100 19.85 2.24 4.76
C ASP A 100 18.44 1.65 4.97
N SER A 101 17.50 2.45 5.43
CA SER A 101 16.10 2.03 5.59
C SER A 101 15.40 1.66 4.28
N TYR A 102 15.98 2.03 3.14
CA TYR A 102 15.49 1.65 1.81
C TYR A 102 16.11 0.35 1.28
N SER A 103 16.85 -0.37 2.11
CA SER A 103 17.42 -1.67 1.76
C SER A 103 16.79 -2.79 2.57
N LEU A 104 16.62 -3.95 1.94
CA LEU A 104 16.18 -5.18 2.58
C LEU A 104 17.40 -6.08 2.77
N LYS A 105 17.73 -6.44 4.01
CA LYS A 105 18.99 -7.11 4.37
C LYS A 105 18.77 -8.47 5.00
N ASP A 106 19.65 -9.43 4.67
CA ASP A 106 19.86 -10.69 5.40
C ASP A 106 21.31 -10.75 5.90
N GLY A 107 21.52 -10.41 7.17
CA GLY A 107 22.87 -10.23 7.72
C GLY A 107 23.63 -9.10 7.03
N ASP A 108 24.76 -9.43 6.40
CA ASP A 108 25.59 -8.46 5.67
C ASP A 108 25.20 -8.30 4.19
N ALA A 109 24.30 -9.13 3.68
CA ALA A 109 23.83 -9.06 2.28
C ALA A 109 22.71 -8.03 2.13
N VAL A 110 22.64 -7.39 0.95
CA VAL A 110 21.57 -6.50 0.52
C VAL A 110 20.74 -7.19 -0.55
N ASP A 111 19.65 -7.82 -0.15
CA ASP A 111 18.83 -8.69 -1.00
C ASP A 111 17.72 -7.93 -1.75
N GLY A 112 17.53 -6.66 -1.41
CA GLY A 112 16.56 -5.82 -2.09
C GLY A 112 16.78 -4.34 -1.83
N ILE A 113 16.24 -3.53 -2.75
CA ILE A 113 16.30 -2.06 -2.70
C ILE A 113 14.90 -1.54 -3.00
N ALA A 114 14.42 -0.61 -2.16
CA ALA A 114 13.15 0.07 -2.40
C ALA A 114 13.27 0.99 -3.63
N TYR A 115 12.34 0.87 -4.56
CA TYR A 115 12.27 1.74 -5.74
C TYR A 115 11.21 2.84 -5.61
N VAL A 116 10.29 2.71 -4.64
CA VAL A 116 9.21 3.67 -4.38
C VAL A 116 8.89 3.71 -2.89
N ILE A 117 8.44 4.87 -2.43
CA ILE A 117 7.88 5.07 -1.09
C ILE A 117 6.39 5.34 -1.25
N GLU A 118 5.58 4.55 -0.55
CA GLU A 118 4.14 4.73 -0.47
C GLU A 118 3.73 5.00 0.97
N SER A 119 2.61 5.68 1.14
CA SER A 119 2.02 5.95 2.44
C SER A 119 0.56 5.51 2.44
N TYR A 120 0.05 5.13 3.59
CA TYR A 120 -1.37 4.87 3.81
C TYR A 120 -1.91 5.74 4.95
N GLY A 121 -3.20 5.99 4.91
CA GLY A 121 -3.87 6.92 5.82
C GLY A 121 -5.38 6.86 5.63
N LEU A 122 -6.04 7.95 5.99
CA LEU A 122 -7.44 8.19 5.65
C LEU A 122 -7.51 9.17 4.47
N ILE A 123 -7.98 8.69 3.33
CA ILE A 123 -8.29 9.53 2.19
C ILE A 123 -9.63 10.21 2.47
N VAL A 124 -9.68 11.52 2.30
CA VAL A 124 -10.81 12.37 2.68
C VAL A 124 -11.44 13.00 1.45
N ASN A 125 -12.76 12.83 1.28
CA ASN A 125 -13.55 13.63 0.36
C ASN A 125 -13.87 14.98 1.03
N LYS A 126 -13.07 16.01 0.71
CA LYS A 126 -13.18 17.35 1.32
C LYS A 126 -14.53 18.00 1.05
N THR A 127 -15.12 17.77 -0.12
CA THR A 127 -16.42 18.32 -0.47
C THR A 127 -17.53 17.78 0.45
N LEU A 128 -17.50 16.47 0.77
CA LEU A 128 -18.46 15.89 1.70
C LEU A 128 -18.17 16.27 3.15
N LEU A 129 -16.89 16.39 3.54
CA LEU A 129 -16.50 16.86 4.85
C LEU A 129 -17.01 18.28 5.11
N GLU A 130 -16.81 19.21 4.15
CA GLU A 130 -17.30 20.59 4.20
C GLU A 130 -18.84 20.65 4.23
N LYS A 131 -19.51 19.79 3.45
CA LYS A 131 -20.98 19.66 3.46
C LYS A 131 -21.49 19.24 4.82
N ALA A 132 -20.72 18.40 5.55
CA ALA A 132 -21.04 18.00 6.92
C ALA A 132 -20.76 19.09 7.97
N GLY A 133 -20.09 20.20 7.56
CA GLY A 133 -19.78 21.35 8.42
C GLY A 133 -18.42 21.29 9.07
N TYR A 134 -17.48 20.46 8.54
CA TYR A 134 -16.13 20.28 9.05
C TYR A 134 -15.07 20.58 8.01
N THR A 135 -13.86 20.78 8.48
CA THR A 135 -12.64 20.93 7.68
C THR A 135 -11.55 19.99 8.19
N LEU A 136 -10.43 19.87 7.48
CA LEU A 136 -9.28 19.07 7.95
C LEU A 136 -8.68 19.64 9.25
N ASP A 137 -8.88 20.93 9.54
CA ASP A 137 -8.40 21.55 10.77
C ASP A 137 -9.16 21.10 12.02
N ASP A 138 -10.33 20.52 11.85
CA ASP A 138 -11.14 19.96 12.93
C ASP A 138 -10.72 18.54 13.34
N ILE A 139 -9.70 17.95 12.67
CA ILE A 139 -9.26 16.56 12.89
C ILE A 139 -7.76 16.55 13.16
N LYS A 140 -7.36 16.52 14.43
CA LYS A 140 -5.95 16.54 14.86
C LYS A 140 -5.63 15.45 15.88
N SER A 141 -6.61 14.64 16.25
CA SER A 141 -6.50 13.58 17.24
C SER A 141 -7.54 12.48 16.97
N PHE A 142 -7.43 11.36 17.68
CA PHE A 142 -8.47 10.32 17.67
C PHE A 142 -9.83 10.85 18.16
N ASP A 143 -9.85 11.62 19.23
CA ASP A 143 -11.10 12.18 19.79
C ASP A 143 -11.76 13.13 18.79
N ASP A 144 -10.99 13.93 18.07
CA ASP A 144 -11.52 14.79 17.02
C ASP A 144 -12.11 13.97 15.87
N LEU A 145 -11.34 12.98 15.37
CA LEU A 145 -11.79 12.10 14.28
C LEU A 145 -13.07 11.38 14.67
N LYS A 146 -13.10 10.81 15.88
CA LYS A 146 -14.28 10.11 16.39
C LYS A 146 -15.50 11.02 16.49
N LYS A 147 -15.35 12.20 17.03
CA LYS A 147 -16.43 13.21 17.12
C LYS A 147 -16.98 13.57 15.74
N VAL A 148 -16.10 13.81 14.77
CA VAL A 148 -16.49 14.15 13.40
C VAL A 148 -17.18 12.97 12.73
N ALA A 149 -16.65 11.76 12.86
CA ALA A 149 -17.20 10.55 12.24
C ALA A 149 -18.58 10.19 12.85
N ASP A 150 -18.70 10.17 14.19
CA ASP A 150 -19.97 9.90 14.89
C ASP A 150 -21.06 10.91 14.45
N ASP A 151 -20.72 12.19 14.34
CA ASP A 151 -21.67 13.24 13.91
C ASP A 151 -22.08 13.04 12.44
N ILE A 152 -21.13 12.76 11.55
CA ILE A 152 -21.41 12.45 10.14
C ILE A 152 -22.29 11.21 10.03
N GLN A 153 -21.96 10.13 10.76
CA GLN A 153 -22.74 8.89 10.77
C GLN A 153 -24.17 9.14 11.23
N SER A 154 -24.36 9.97 12.27
CA SER A 154 -25.69 10.33 12.78
C SER A 154 -26.55 11.12 11.79
N LYS A 155 -25.92 11.85 10.86
CA LYS A 155 -26.54 12.72 9.86
C LYS A 155 -26.48 12.16 8.44
N LYS A 156 -26.09 10.90 8.27
CA LYS A 156 -25.81 10.32 6.95
C LYS A 156 -26.97 10.44 5.97
N ASP A 157 -28.21 10.27 6.45
CA ASP A 157 -29.40 10.38 5.61
C ASP A 157 -29.62 11.84 5.11
N ASP A 158 -29.40 12.84 5.97
CA ASP A 158 -29.49 14.26 5.62
C ASP A 158 -28.37 14.67 4.65
N LEU A 159 -27.20 14.05 4.80
CA LEU A 159 -26.04 14.26 3.91
C LEU A 159 -26.17 13.49 2.59
N GLY A 160 -27.09 12.50 2.51
CA GLY A 160 -27.27 11.66 1.33
C GLY A 160 -26.12 10.68 1.13
N ILE A 161 -25.46 10.24 2.20
CA ILE A 161 -24.36 9.26 2.21
C ILE A 161 -24.81 7.98 2.95
N LYS A 162 -23.99 6.93 2.90
CA LYS A 162 -24.27 5.65 3.57
C LYS A 162 -23.53 5.49 4.90
N GLY A 163 -22.39 6.14 5.06
CA GLY A 163 -21.58 6.07 6.27
C GLY A 163 -20.50 7.14 6.32
N ALA A 164 -19.90 7.35 7.49
CA ALA A 164 -18.75 8.23 7.61
C ALA A 164 -17.53 7.63 6.88
N PHE A 165 -17.30 6.32 7.06
CA PHE A 165 -16.25 5.56 6.39
C PHE A 165 -16.82 4.65 5.30
N THR A 166 -16.01 4.36 4.28
CA THR A 166 -16.26 3.23 3.37
C THR A 166 -16.24 1.91 4.16
N SER A 167 -16.77 0.84 3.58
CA SER A 167 -16.58 -0.49 4.12
C SER A 167 -15.08 -0.85 4.20
N ALA A 168 -14.70 -1.64 5.19
CA ALA A 168 -13.32 -2.03 5.36
C ALA A 168 -12.82 -3.03 4.28
N GLY A 169 -13.74 -3.64 3.52
CA GLY A 169 -13.39 -4.61 2.48
C GLY A 169 -12.61 -5.78 3.04
N MET A 170 -13.31 -6.73 3.67
CA MET A 170 -12.67 -7.84 4.41
C MET A 170 -12.88 -9.21 3.74
N ASP A 171 -13.16 -9.25 2.45
CA ASP A 171 -13.10 -10.51 1.71
C ASP A 171 -11.66 -11.06 1.67
N GLY A 172 -11.48 -12.34 1.36
CA GLY A 172 -10.17 -13.00 1.44
C GLY A 172 -9.08 -12.42 0.52
N SER A 173 -9.43 -11.56 -0.44
CA SER A 173 -8.47 -10.86 -1.31
C SER A 173 -8.14 -9.45 -0.84
N SER A 174 -8.97 -8.85 0.02
CA SER A 174 -8.91 -7.43 0.38
C SER A 174 -8.62 -7.17 1.86
N ASP A 175 -8.73 -8.20 2.72
CA ASP A 175 -8.64 -8.09 4.18
C ASP A 175 -7.25 -7.64 4.68
N TRP A 176 -6.24 -7.71 3.84
CA TRP A 176 -4.87 -7.28 4.15
C TRP A 176 -4.81 -5.81 4.58
N ARG A 177 -5.65 -4.93 4.01
CA ARG A 177 -5.68 -3.52 4.40
C ARG A 177 -6.10 -3.34 5.85
N PHE A 178 -7.18 -3.99 6.27
CA PHE A 178 -7.59 -3.96 7.68
C PHE A 178 -6.51 -4.55 8.59
N LYS A 179 -5.94 -5.69 8.21
CA LYS A 179 -4.90 -6.37 9.00
C LYS A 179 -3.63 -5.55 9.14
N THR A 180 -3.11 -5.02 8.04
CA THR A 180 -1.78 -4.37 8.04
C THR A 180 -1.83 -2.88 8.33
N HIS A 181 -2.92 -2.19 7.99
CA HIS A 181 -3.01 -0.75 8.20
C HIS A 181 -3.69 -0.40 9.53
N LEU A 182 -4.66 -1.17 9.97
CA LEU A 182 -5.44 -0.88 11.18
C LEU A 182 -5.10 -1.82 12.34
N ALA A 183 -5.32 -3.12 12.17
CA ALA A 183 -5.12 -4.09 13.24
C ALA A 183 -3.65 -4.24 13.67
N ASN A 184 -2.71 -3.91 12.78
CA ASN A 184 -1.28 -3.96 13.09
C ASN A 184 -0.78 -2.74 13.90
N LEU A 185 -1.51 -1.61 13.91
CA LEU A 185 -1.06 -0.40 14.61
C LEU A 185 -0.88 -0.61 16.13
N PRO A 186 -1.82 -1.18 16.87
CA PRO A 186 -1.62 -1.46 18.30
C PRO A 186 -0.44 -2.40 18.56
N ILE A 187 -0.17 -3.36 17.66
CA ILE A 187 0.98 -4.27 17.74
C ILE A 187 2.28 -3.48 17.51
N TYR A 188 2.31 -2.61 16.51
CA TYR A 188 3.47 -1.75 16.23
C TYR A 188 3.87 -0.92 17.44
N TYR A 189 2.91 -0.28 18.12
CA TYR A 189 3.20 0.51 19.30
C TYR A 189 3.66 -0.33 20.48
N GLU A 190 3.11 -1.54 20.66
CA GLU A 190 3.58 -2.49 21.66
C GLU A 190 5.05 -2.88 21.40
N TYR A 191 5.38 -3.21 20.14
CA TYR A 191 6.75 -3.54 19.74
C TYR A 191 7.72 -2.37 19.95
N LYS A 192 7.30 -1.16 19.59
CA LYS A 192 8.08 0.06 19.79
C LYS A 192 8.37 0.34 21.26
N GLU A 193 7.38 0.16 22.13
CA GLU A 193 7.54 0.31 23.59
C GLU A 193 8.47 -0.76 24.17
N ASP A 194 8.34 -2.00 23.73
CA ASP A 194 9.14 -3.12 24.17
C ASP A 194 10.56 -3.15 23.56
N GLY A 195 10.81 -2.38 22.49
CA GLY A 195 12.08 -2.37 21.75
C GLY A 195 12.38 -3.69 21.06
N ILE A 196 11.34 -4.34 20.49
CA ILE A 196 11.42 -5.61 19.77
C ILE A 196 10.89 -5.48 18.34
N ASP A 197 11.30 -6.40 17.47
CA ASP A 197 10.85 -6.46 16.07
C ASP A 197 10.00 -7.72 15.78
N ASP A 198 9.98 -8.70 16.68
CA ASP A 198 9.25 -9.95 16.53
C ASP A 198 8.93 -10.55 17.92
N THR A 199 7.83 -11.32 18.01
CA THR A 199 7.46 -12.10 19.20
C THR A 199 6.55 -13.26 18.84
N ASP A 200 6.64 -14.35 19.60
CA ASP A 200 5.71 -15.48 19.48
C ASP A 200 4.29 -15.14 19.96
N ALA A 201 4.15 -14.13 20.82
CA ALA A 201 2.85 -13.71 21.34
C ALA A 201 2.89 -12.24 21.80
N ILE A 202 1.89 -11.45 21.36
CA ILE A 202 1.68 -10.07 21.83
C ILE A 202 1.19 -10.07 23.28
N LYS A 203 1.49 -9.01 24.02
CA LYS A 203 1.04 -8.81 25.41
C LYS A 203 -0.40 -8.28 25.48
N GLY A 204 -0.84 -7.58 24.42
CA GLY A 204 -2.12 -6.90 24.38
C GLY A 204 -2.13 -5.56 25.14
N THR A 205 -0.98 -4.89 25.21
CA THR A 205 -0.81 -3.60 25.90
C THR A 205 -1.84 -2.57 25.43
N TYR A 206 -2.10 -2.54 24.11
CA TYR A 206 -3.02 -1.60 23.47
C TYR A 206 -4.34 -2.23 23.07
N LEU A 207 -4.86 -3.20 23.86
CA LEU A 207 -6.09 -3.92 23.53
C LEU A 207 -7.31 -3.01 23.42
N ASP A 208 -7.41 -1.98 24.27
CA ASP A 208 -8.50 -1.01 24.23
C ASP A 208 -8.52 -0.20 22.93
N ASN A 209 -7.34 0.01 22.31
CA ASN A 209 -7.24 0.72 21.04
C ASN A 209 -7.77 -0.10 19.85
N TYR A 210 -7.79 -1.44 19.95
CA TYR A 210 -8.54 -2.27 18.99
C TYR A 210 -10.04 -1.96 19.00
N LYS A 211 -10.60 -1.69 20.18
CA LYS A 211 -11.99 -1.27 20.26
C LYS A 211 -12.20 0.08 19.55
N ASN A 212 -11.27 1.02 19.69
CA ASN A 212 -11.32 2.29 18.98
C ASN A 212 -11.33 2.09 17.45
N VAL A 213 -10.47 1.19 16.92
CA VAL A 213 -10.46 0.84 15.51
C VAL A 213 -11.81 0.27 15.07
N PHE A 214 -12.38 -0.66 15.84
CA PHE A 214 -13.69 -1.26 15.53
C PHE A 214 -14.83 -0.24 15.61
N ASP A 215 -14.90 0.53 16.68
CA ASP A 215 -15.98 1.49 16.90
C ASP A 215 -16.02 2.57 15.82
N LEU A 216 -14.88 2.91 15.26
CA LEU A 216 -14.75 3.96 14.25
C LEU A 216 -14.84 3.38 12.83
N TYR A 217 -13.85 2.58 12.43
CA TYR A 217 -13.70 2.14 11.04
C TYR A 217 -14.64 1.03 10.59
N ILE A 218 -15.31 0.34 11.53
CA ILE A 218 -16.27 -0.72 11.24
C ILE A 218 -17.69 -0.24 11.52
N THR A 219 -17.95 0.32 12.71
CA THR A 219 -19.31 0.71 13.12
C THR A 219 -19.83 1.90 12.33
N ASP A 220 -18.98 2.89 12.06
CA ASP A 220 -19.34 4.10 11.30
C ASP A 220 -19.12 3.96 9.78
N SER A 221 -19.11 2.73 9.29
CA SER A 221 -18.94 2.46 7.86
C SER A 221 -20.26 2.40 7.10
N THR A 222 -20.14 2.25 5.78
CA THR A 222 -21.27 2.17 4.82
C THR A 222 -22.09 0.91 4.94
N CYS A 223 -21.62 -0.14 5.62
CA CYS A 223 -22.31 -1.41 5.75
C CYS A 223 -22.26 -1.95 7.18
N ASP A 224 -23.16 -2.88 7.49
CA ASP A 224 -23.13 -3.63 8.75
C ASP A 224 -21.90 -4.53 8.86
N GLY A 225 -21.34 -4.67 10.07
CA GLY A 225 -20.16 -5.49 10.30
C GLY A 225 -20.31 -6.96 9.86
N SER A 226 -21.52 -7.49 9.83
CA SER A 226 -21.81 -8.84 9.33
C SER A 226 -21.65 -9.01 7.83
N GLU A 227 -21.61 -7.93 7.06
CA GLU A 227 -21.47 -7.92 5.60
C GLU A 227 -20.02 -7.76 5.14
N LEU A 228 -19.12 -7.36 6.03
CA LEU A 228 -17.73 -7.01 5.71
C LEU A 228 -16.95 -8.13 5.01
N SER A 229 -17.21 -9.40 5.36
CA SER A 229 -16.52 -10.55 4.75
C SER A 229 -16.87 -10.76 3.26
N ALA A 230 -17.91 -10.11 2.77
CA ALA A 230 -18.32 -10.12 1.37
C ALA A 230 -17.89 -8.85 0.62
N LYS A 231 -17.38 -7.83 1.32
CA LYS A 231 -16.95 -6.56 0.73
C LYS A 231 -15.52 -6.65 0.21
N THR A 232 -15.34 -6.28 -1.04
CA THR A 232 -14.05 -6.24 -1.74
C THR A 232 -13.37 -4.87 -1.64
N ALA A 233 -12.10 -4.79 -2.08
CA ALA A 233 -11.40 -3.53 -2.28
C ALA A 233 -12.14 -2.60 -3.24
N ASP A 234 -12.68 -3.18 -4.33
CA ASP A 234 -13.42 -2.42 -5.34
C ASP A 234 -14.74 -1.89 -4.79
N ASP A 235 -15.42 -2.65 -3.92
CA ASP A 235 -16.61 -2.14 -3.24
C ASP A 235 -16.28 -0.90 -2.41
N SER A 236 -15.23 -0.95 -1.59
CA SER A 236 -14.78 0.18 -0.76
C SER A 236 -14.41 1.40 -1.60
N ARG A 237 -13.67 1.20 -2.70
CA ARG A 237 -13.31 2.26 -3.64
C ARG A 237 -14.56 2.87 -4.30
N ASN A 238 -15.47 2.03 -4.79
CA ASN A 238 -16.69 2.48 -5.45
C ASN A 238 -17.60 3.26 -4.49
N GLU A 239 -17.71 2.85 -3.23
CA GLU A 239 -18.44 3.61 -2.20
C GLU A 239 -17.89 5.04 -2.05
N PHE A 240 -16.56 5.19 -2.03
CA PHE A 240 -15.92 6.50 -1.96
C PHE A 240 -16.11 7.32 -3.24
N VAL A 241 -15.87 6.73 -4.41
CA VAL A 241 -15.99 7.37 -5.73
C VAL A 241 -17.43 7.83 -5.99
N ASN A 242 -18.41 7.05 -5.55
CA ASN A 242 -19.83 7.40 -5.65
C ASN A 242 -20.30 8.43 -4.61
N GLY A 243 -19.42 8.91 -3.74
CA GLY A 243 -19.76 9.87 -2.70
C GLY A 243 -20.66 9.28 -1.60
N GLU A 244 -20.53 8.00 -1.31
CA GLU A 244 -21.30 7.29 -0.29
C GLU A 244 -20.67 7.38 1.11
N ALA A 245 -19.41 7.83 1.19
CA ALA A 245 -18.66 8.02 2.44
C ALA A 245 -17.71 9.22 2.35
N VAL A 246 -17.35 9.78 3.52
CA VAL A 246 -16.41 10.90 3.64
C VAL A 246 -14.97 10.42 3.72
N PHE A 247 -14.73 9.31 4.41
CA PHE A 247 -13.40 8.77 4.68
C PHE A 247 -13.21 7.40 4.02
N TYR A 248 -12.03 7.21 3.41
CA TYR A 248 -11.61 5.96 2.81
C TYR A 248 -10.22 5.57 3.32
N GLN A 249 -10.12 4.53 4.13
CA GLN A 249 -8.83 4.03 4.60
C GLN A 249 -8.14 3.24 3.49
N ASN A 250 -7.10 3.82 2.91
CA ASN A 250 -6.27 3.17 1.90
C ASN A 250 -4.94 3.92 1.76
N GLY A 251 -4.18 3.65 0.69
CA GLY A 251 -2.87 4.24 0.47
C GLY A 251 -2.79 5.13 -0.76
N SER A 252 -1.61 5.74 -0.93
CA SER A 252 -1.30 6.65 -2.02
C SER A 252 -1.43 6.02 -3.42
N TRP A 253 -1.35 4.70 -3.53
CA TRP A 253 -1.59 3.94 -4.77
C TRP A 253 -3.01 4.09 -5.34
N GLU A 254 -3.99 4.45 -4.51
CA GLU A 254 -5.38 4.69 -4.98
C GLU A 254 -5.52 5.96 -5.80
N TYR A 255 -4.54 6.87 -5.74
CA TYR A 255 -4.62 8.15 -6.43
C TYR A 255 -4.84 8.00 -7.95
N SER A 256 -4.22 7.02 -8.60
CA SER A 256 -4.40 6.74 -10.03
C SER A 256 -5.86 6.45 -10.41
N GLU A 257 -6.62 5.80 -9.52
CA GLU A 257 -8.04 5.54 -9.72
C GLU A 257 -8.92 6.73 -9.29
N LEU A 258 -8.61 7.34 -8.16
CA LEU A 258 -9.40 8.44 -7.60
C LEU A 258 -9.31 9.71 -8.46
N SER A 259 -8.16 9.99 -9.07
CA SER A 259 -7.95 11.15 -9.95
C SER A 259 -8.79 11.11 -11.23
N LYS A 260 -9.36 9.95 -11.59
CA LYS A 260 -10.32 9.83 -12.70
C LYS A 260 -11.68 10.50 -12.38
N THR A 261 -11.99 10.68 -11.10
CA THR A 261 -13.27 11.22 -10.61
C THR A 261 -13.11 12.53 -9.86
N PHE A 262 -12.07 12.64 -9.03
CA PHE A 262 -11.84 13.79 -8.17
C PHE A 262 -10.71 14.68 -8.70
N LYS A 263 -10.80 15.96 -8.45
CA LYS A 263 -9.68 16.89 -8.60
C LYS A 263 -8.79 16.85 -7.37
N ASP A 264 -7.55 17.29 -7.51
CA ASP A 264 -6.57 17.29 -6.42
C ASP A 264 -7.01 18.10 -5.19
N ASP A 265 -7.72 19.20 -5.41
CA ASP A 265 -8.23 20.06 -4.34
C ASP A 265 -9.47 19.50 -3.63
N GLU A 266 -10.09 18.47 -4.16
CA GLU A 266 -11.23 17.76 -3.55
C GLU A 266 -10.81 16.61 -2.64
N LEU A 267 -9.53 16.18 -2.71
CA LEU A 267 -8.96 15.10 -1.91
C LEU A 267 -7.96 15.63 -0.88
N ALA A 268 -7.81 14.88 0.19
CA ALA A 268 -6.70 14.98 1.14
C ALA A 268 -6.39 13.60 1.71
N MET A 269 -5.23 13.46 2.36
CA MET A 269 -4.90 12.30 3.17
C MET A 269 -4.50 12.78 4.56
N ILE A 270 -5.06 12.16 5.59
CA ILE A 270 -4.76 12.43 6.99
C ILE A 270 -4.27 11.16 7.69
N PRO A 271 -3.58 11.29 8.84
CA PRO A 271 -3.16 10.15 9.64
C PRO A 271 -4.30 9.23 10.06
N ILE A 272 -3.95 7.97 10.37
CA ILE A 272 -4.87 7.03 11.03
C ILE A 272 -4.75 7.24 12.53
N TYR A 273 -5.73 7.90 13.12
CA TYR A 273 -5.81 8.08 14.56
C TYR A 273 -6.55 6.90 15.22
N PHE A 274 -6.04 6.38 16.33
CA PHE A 274 -6.64 5.29 17.11
C PHE A 274 -6.41 5.41 18.62
N GLY A 275 -5.85 6.54 19.10
CA GLY A 275 -5.83 6.96 20.48
C GLY A 275 -4.67 6.42 21.32
N VAL A 276 -3.49 6.17 20.73
CA VAL A 276 -2.28 5.80 21.45
C VAL A 276 -1.41 7.02 21.74
N ASP A 277 -1.11 7.81 20.72
CA ASP A 277 -0.24 8.98 20.81
C ASP A 277 -0.60 9.98 19.71
N ASP A 278 -1.56 10.85 19.99
CA ASP A 278 -2.09 11.83 19.03
C ASP A 278 -1.02 12.73 18.38
N ALA A 279 0.11 12.92 19.03
CA ALA A 279 1.18 13.76 18.49
C ALA A 279 2.06 13.02 17.44
N ASN A 280 2.03 11.68 17.45
CA ASN A 280 2.89 10.83 16.63
C ASN A 280 2.10 9.73 15.89
N GLU A 281 0.77 9.71 15.99
CA GLU A 281 -0.08 8.87 15.18
C GLU A 281 -0.09 9.36 13.73
N GLY A 282 0.16 8.46 12.78
CA GLY A 282 0.15 8.75 11.37
C GLY A 282 1.47 8.65 10.67
#